data_401d58a39783455505af7fe997214c0c
#
_entry.id   401d58a39783455505af7fe997214c0c
#
_cell.length_a   1.000
_cell.length_b   1.000
_cell.length_c   1.000
_cell.angle_alpha   90.00
_cell.angle_beta   90.00
_cell.angle_gamma   90.00
#
_symmetry.space_group_name_H-M   'P 1'
#
loop_
_entity.id
_entity.type
_entity.pdbx_description
1 polymer ?
#
loop_
_entity_poly.entity_id
_entity_poly.type
_entity_poly.pdbx_seq_one_letter_code
_entity_poly.pdbx_strand_id
1 'polypeptide(L)'
;MTNAIQISRAEREKACVVALHCSLGSGRQWKTLADELGRSHRFFAPDISGYGTNTCALDLPLTLAEEVRCLSGALNDAEGPIHLVGHSYGGAIAFKIATASSFAHRVRSLTLIEPVLPTLLCDNEADRRLHARFAQVARDVSEDIWNGSVLEAIDQFMAFWNGSGAQDPVPESARARMIERAHKLAFDFAAAFAEQNVAKAAASLRVPTLLLSGGQSPYVTQRIVQRLGEIIECAEVRHLPDAGHMLPLTHASSINPAIAAHIARADELATVPLALETALSEAVSGA
;
A
#
# COMPACT_ATOMS: atom_id res chain seq x y z
N MET A 1 36.21 -3.31 4.32
CA MET A 1 35.87 -3.01 5.72
C MET A 1 34.60 -2.15 5.67
N THR A 2 33.45 -2.77 5.83
CA THR A 2 32.14 -2.09 5.81
C THR A 2 31.94 -1.45 7.19
N ASN A 3 31.99 -0.11 7.26
CA ASN A 3 31.62 0.63 8.46
C ASN A 3 30.12 0.39 8.72
N ALA A 4 29.82 -0.55 9.60
CA ALA A 4 28.48 -0.65 10.18
C ALA A 4 28.26 0.61 11.03
N ILE A 5 27.41 1.52 10.56
CA ILE A 5 26.96 2.66 11.33
C ILE A 5 26.24 2.11 12.55
N GLN A 6 26.83 2.24 13.75
CA GLN A 6 26.15 1.88 15.00
C GLN A 6 25.03 2.89 15.24
N ILE A 7 23.79 2.48 14.96
CA ILE A 7 22.58 3.25 15.29
C ILE A 7 22.45 3.29 16.81
N SER A 8 22.30 4.49 17.38
CA SER A 8 22.14 4.68 18.84
C SER A 8 20.86 3.99 19.35
N ARG A 9 20.82 3.63 20.65
CA ARG A 9 19.64 3.02 21.27
C ARG A 9 18.39 3.91 21.13
N ALA A 10 18.53 5.22 21.28
CA ALA A 10 17.46 6.18 21.12
C ALA A 10 16.93 6.27 19.68
N GLU A 11 17.78 6.04 18.68
CA GLU A 11 17.36 5.97 17.28
C GLU A 11 16.67 4.64 16.95
N ARG A 12 17.02 3.54 17.61
CA ARG A 12 16.35 2.25 17.46
C ARG A 12 14.95 2.24 18.06
N GLU A 13 14.69 3.08 19.08
CA GLU A 13 13.39 3.22 19.74
C GLU A 13 12.41 4.09 18.95
N LYS A 14 12.89 4.87 17.96
CA LYS A 14 12.01 5.64 17.06
C LYS A 14 11.22 4.68 16.17
N ALA A 15 9.91 4.94 16.07
CA ALA A 15 9.07 4.24 15.12
C ALA A 15 9.59 4.43 13.69
N CYS A 16 9.42 3.39 12.88
CA CYS A 16 9.85 3.39 11.49
C CYS A 16 8.65 3.56 10.56
N VAL A 17 8.82 4.33 9.49
CA VAL A 17 7.89 4.34 8.36
C VAL A 17 8.40 3.35 7.31
N VAL A 18 7.57 2.39 6.94
CA VAL A 18 7.84 1.48 5.82
C VAL A 18 6.83 1.76 4.72
N ALA A 19 7.31 2.22 3.56
CA ALA A 19 6.49 2.66 2.45
C ALA A 19 6.66 1.74 1.22
N LEU A 20 5.55 1.15 0.75
CA LEU A 20 5.50 0.17 -0.34
C LEU A 20 4.89 0.79 -1.59
N HIS A 21 5.63 0.73 -2.69
CA HIS A 21 5.29 1.35 -3.98
C HIS A 21 4.26 0.52 -4.78
N CYS A 22 3.71 1.08 -5.85
CA CYS A 22 2.80 0.38 -6.77
C CYS A 22 3.55 -0.58 -7.71
N SER A 23 2.80 -1.44 -8.41
CA SER A 23 3.31 -2.24 -9.52
C SER A 23 4.08 -1.38 -10.52
N LEU A 24 5.13 -1.92 -11.13
CA LEU A 24 6.02 -1.24 -12.07
C LEU A 24 6.74 0.00 -11.50
N GLY A 25 6.57 0.28 -10.19
CA GLY A 25 7.20 1.36 -9.47
C GLY A 25 8.54 0.98 -8.84
N SER A 26 8.97 1.80 -7.90
CA SER A 26 10.13 1.55 -7.01
C SER A 26 10.01 2.39 -5.74
N GLY A 27 10.84 2.12 -4.74
CA GLY A 27 10.91 2.91 -3.51
C GLY A 27 11.13 4.40 -3.71
N ARG A 28 11.64 4.83 -4.87
CA ARG A 28 11.80 6.24 -5.25
C ARG A 28 10.48 7.01 -5.30
N GLN A 29 9.35 6.32 -5.44
CA GLN A 29 8.01 6.91 -5.36
C GLN A 29 7.83 7.75 -4.09
N TRP A 30 8.47 7.35 -3.02
CA TRP A 30 8.28 7.91 -1.68
C TRP A 30 9.28 9.00 -1.30
N LYS A 31 10.10 9.49 -2.26
CA LYS A 31 11.15 10.46 -1.96
C LYS A 31 10.65 11.70 -1.21
N THR A 32 9.55 12.31 -1.66
CA THR A 32 8.99 13.52 -1.03
C THR A 32 8.45 13.25 0.37
N LEU A 33 7.82 12.10 0.60
CA LEU A 33 7.35 11.69 1.91
C LEU A 33 8.54 11.39 2.85
N ALA A 34 9.59 10.75 2.32
CA ALA A 34 10.81 10.49 3.07
C ALA A 34 11.53 11.78 3.48
N ASP A 35 11.58 12.78 2.61
CA ASP A 35 12.16 14.10 2.90
C ASP A 35 11.39 14.82 4.03
N GLU A 36 10.07 14.63 4.11
CA GLU A 36 9.19 15.23 5.13
C GLU A 36 9.31 14.49 6.48
N LEU A 37 9.22 13.17 6.48
CA LEU A 37 9.18 12.35 7.70
C LEU A 37 10.55 11.97 8.24
N GLY A 38 11.60 11.99 7.43
CA GLY A 38 12.94 11.51 7.80
C GLY A 38 13.61 12.28 8.94
N ARG A 39 13.07 13.43 9.34
CA ARG A 39 13.54 14.18 10.51
C ARG A 39 13.04 13.60 11.84
N SER A 40 11.86 12.99 11.83
CA SER A 40 11.18 12.46 13.03
C SER A 40 11.19 10.95 13.11
N HIS A 41 11.20 10.26 11.96
CA HIS A 41 11.10 8.82 11.85
C HIS A 41 12.26 8.25 11.03
N ARG A 42 12.61 7.00 11.27
CA ARG A 42 13.41 6.22 10.32
C ARG A 42 12.50 5.88 9.14
N PHE A 43 12.99 6.03 7.91
CA PHE A 43 12.17 5.83 6.72
C PHE A 43 12.78 4.74 5.83
N PHE A 44 11.99 3.74 5.50
CA PHE A 44 12.33 2.64 4.62
C PHE A 44 11.34 2.57 3.45
N ALA A 45 11.85 2.57 2.24
CA ALA A 45 11.05 2.39 1.03
C ALA A 45 11.67 1.25 0.21
N PRO A 46 11.54 -0.02 0.65
CA PRO A 46 12.10 -1.14 -0.07
C PRO A 46 11.43 -1.32 -1.43
N ASP A 47 12.21 -1.75 -2.42
CA ASP A 47 11.65 -2.21 -3.66
C ASP A 47 10.91 -3.55 -3.44
N ILE A 48 9.70 -3.66 -3.98
CA ILE A 48 8.92 -4.90 -3.98
C ILE A 48 9.64 -5.91 -4.90
N SER A 49 9.54 -7.20 -4.57
CA SER A 49 10.17 -8.29 -5.30
C SER A 49 9.98 -8.18 -6.82
N GLY A 50 11.06 -8.34 -7.57
CA GLY A 50 11.06 -8.22 -9.02
C GLY A 50 11.05 -6.79 -9.55
N TYR A 51 10.98 -5.76 -8.68
CA TYR A 51 11.09 -4.36 -9.04
C TYR A 51 12.35 -3.70 -8.49
N GLY A 52 12.75 -2.58 -9.10
CA GLY A 52 13.91 -1.81 -8.68
C GLY A 52 15.17 -2.66 -8.58
N THR A 53 15.74 -2.71 -7.39
CA THR A 53 16.96 -3.47 -7.06
C THR A 53 16.67 -4.80 -6.35
N ASN A 54 15.40 -5.09 -6.05
CA ASN A 54 15.04 -6.32 -5.34
C ASN A 54 14.94 -7.52 -6.31
N THR A 55 15.95 -8.39 -6.24
CA THR A 55 16.05 -9.61 -7.06
C THR A 55 15.62 -10.86 -6.30
N CYS A 56 14.86 -10.73 -5.22
CA CYS A 56 14.34 -11.88 -4.49
C CYS A 56 13.64 -12.84 -5.46
N ALA A 57 14.03 -14.11 -5.42
CA ALA A 57 13.38 -15.13 -6.21
C ALA A 57 11.93 -15.30 -5.76
N LEU A 58 11.02 -15.33 -6.74
CA LEU A 58 9.61 -15.50 -6.50
C LEU A 58 9.27 -16.98 -6.64
N ASP A 59 8.71 -17.57 -5.60
CA ASP A 59 8.14 -18.91 -5.67
C ASP A 59 6.72 -18.82 -6.26
N LEU A 60 6.39 -19.71 -7.17
CA LEU A 60 5.08 -19.78 -7.81
C LEU A 60 4.18 -20.83 -7.12
N PRO A 61 2.89 -20.53 -6.97
CA PRO A 61 2.19 -19.29 -7.34
C PRO A 61 2.52 -18.13 -6.40
N LEU A 62 2.77 -16.94 -6.96
CA LEU A 62 3.00 -15.75 -6.16
C LEU A 62 1.73 -15.37 -5.38
N THR A 63 1.90 -15.10 -4.10
CA THR A 63 0.84 -14.63 -3.19
C THR A 63 1.29 -13.36 -2.45
N LEU A 64 0.37 -12.62 -1.86
CA LEU A 64 0.75 -11.49 -0.98
C LEU A 64 1.57 -11.97 0.23
N ALA A 65 1.38 -13.21 0.69
CA ALA A 65 2.21 -13.79 1.76
C ALA A 65 3.67 -14.01 1.31
N GLU A 66 3.90 -14.44 0.08
CA GLU A 66 5.24 -14.56 -0.51
C GLU A 66 5.91 -13.18 -0.64
N GLU A 67 5.18 -12.14 -1.05
CA GLU A 67 5.71 -10.77 -1.07
C GLU A 67 6.16 -10.31 0.31
N VAL A 68 5.36 -10.58 1.35
CA VAL A 68 5.74 -10.28 2.74
C VAL A 68 7.01 -11.06 3.14
N ARG A 69 7.14 -12.32 2.73
CA ARG A 69 8.34 -13.13 2.97
C ARG A 69 9.57 -12.50 2.33
N CYS A 70 9.48 -12.07 1.09
CA CYS A 70 10.57 -11.40 0.38
C CYS A 70 10.96 -10.04 1.00
N LEU A 71 10.00 -9.36 1.63
CA LEU A 71 10.23 -8.10 2.34
C LEU A 71 10.69 -8.28 3.78
N SER A 72 10.77 -9.52 4.29
CA SER A 72 11.08 -9.80 5.71
C SER A 72 12.41 -9.22 6.17
N GLY A 73 13.43 -9.20 5.31
CA GLY A 73 14.70 -8.55 5.61
C GLY A 73 14.53 -7.06 5.93
N ALA A 74 13.89 -6.30 5.03
CA ALA A 74 13.64 -4.88 5.22
C ALA A 74 12.73 -4.60 6.44
N LEU A 75 11.73 -5.47 6.69
CA LEU A 75 10.86 -5.36 7.85
C LEU A 75 11.59 -5.65 9.17
N ASN A 76 12.57 -6.55 9.16
CA ASN A 76 13.44 -6.80 10.32
C ASN A 76 14.40 -5.63 10.57
N ASP A 77 14.99 -5.07 9.51
CA ASP A 77 15.87 -3.90 9.60
C ASP A 77 15.16 -2.65 10.11
N ALA A 78 13.85 -2.59 9.87
CA ALA A 78 13.01 -1.50 10.37
C ALA A 78 12.88 -1.47 11.91
N GLU A 79 13.33 -2.47 12.65
CA GLU A 79 13.28 -2.60 14.12
C GLU A 79 12.21 -1.73 14.84
N GLY A 80 11.61 -2.21 15.92
CA GLY A 80 10.62 -1.46 16.71
C GLY A 80 9.22 -1.35 16.05
N PRO A 81 8.42 -0.36 16.46
CA PRO A 81 7.09 -0.11 15.89
C PRO A 81 7.16 0.40 14.44
N ILE A 82 6.15 0.05 13.64
CA ILE A 82 6.11 0.34 12.21
C ILE A 82 4.85 1.10 11.84
N HIS A 83 4.99 2.22 11.14
CA HIS A 83 3.93 2.85 10.37
C HIS A 83 4.01 2.35 8.93
N LEU A 84 2.97 1.66 8.46
CA LEU A 84 2.91 1.16 7.10
C LEU A 84 2.23 2.17 6.19
N VAL A 85 2.83 2.45 5.04
CA VAL A 85 2.24 3.24 3.95
C VAL A 85 2.30 2.38 2.69
N GLY A 86 1.17 2.14 2.03
CA GLY A 86 1.15 1.33 0.81
C GLY A 86 0.28 1.93 -0.27
N HIS A 87 0.76 1.93 -1.50
CA HIS A 87 0.05 2.40 -2.68
C HIS A 87 -0.25 1.27 -3.64
N SER A 88 -1.51 1.17 -4.11
CA SER A 88 -1.90 0.21 -5.14
C SER A 88 -1.56 -1.23 -4.73
N TYR A 89 -0.74 -1.96 -5.48
CA TYR A 89 -0.26 -3.29 -5.11
C TYR A 89 0.54 -3.28 -3.79
N GLY A 90 1.38 -2.28 -3.57
CA GLY A 90 2.05 -2.08 -2.28
C GLY A 90 1.07 -1.83 -1.12
N GLY A 91 -0.12 -1.28 -1.42
CA GLY A 91 -1.22 -1.17 -0.47
C GLY A 91 -1.82 -2.54 -0.09
N ALA A 92 -1.95 -3.45 -1.05
CA ALA A 92 -2.38 -4.83 -0.80
C ALA A 92 -1.36 -5.58 0.09
N ILE A 93 -0.05 -5.40 -0.18
CA ILE A 93 1.01 -5.99 0.63
C ILE A 93 1.02 -5.39 2.05
N ALA A 94 0.89 -4.06 2.18
CA ALA A 94 0.81 -3.39 3.48
C ALA A 94 -0.40 -3.88 4.30
N PHE A 95 -1.55 -4.05 3.66
CA PHE A 95 -2.73 -4.65 4.27
C PHE A 95 -2.44 -6.09 4.76
N LYS A 96 -1.77 -6.92 3.94
CA LYS A 96 -1.38 -8.28 4.31
C LYS A 96 -0.41 -8.29 5.50
N ILE A 97 0.57 -7.38 5.53
CA ILE A 97 1.48 -7.23 6.67
C ILE A 97 0.70 -6.94 7.95
N ALA A 98 -0.22 -5.97 7.90
CA ALA A 98 -0.98 -5.53 9.06
C ALA A 98 -2.00 -6.54 9.58
N THR A 99 -2.51 -7.43 8.73
CA THR A 99 -3.63 -8.32 9.09
C THR A 99 -3.23 -9.78 9.31
N ALA A 100 -2.19 -10.27 8.63
CA ALA A 100 -1.91 -11.70 8.57
C ALA A 100 -0.42 -12.06 8.46
N SER A 101 0.48 -11.25 9.03
CA SER A 101 1.90 -11.55 9.08
C SER A 101 2.43 -11.63 10.51
N SER A 102 3.64 -12.18 10.67
CA SER A 102 4.37 -12.16 11.93
C SER A 102 4.75 -10.74 12.39
N PHE A 103 4.65 -9.74 11.52
CA PHE A 103 4.96 -8.34 11.79
C PHE A 103 3.73 -7.53 12.23
N ALA A 104 2.51 -8.08 12.14
CA ALA A 104 1.26 -7.38 12.45
C ALA A 104 1.27 -6.72 13.83
N HIS A 105 1.84 -7.38 14.83
CA HIS A 105 1.94 -6.86 16.21
C HIS A 105 2.84 -5.63 16.36
N ARG A 106 3.67 -5.32 15.35
CA ARG A 106 4.55 -4.15 15.32
C ARG A 106 3.90 -2.96 14.62
N VAL A 107 2.79 -3.18 13.89
CA VAL A 107 2.14 -2.13 13.13
C VAL A 107 1.44 -1.16 14.08
N ARG A 108 1.85 0.10 14.05
CA ARG A 108 1.31 1.19 14.85
C ARG A 108 0.25 2.00 14.12
N SER A 109 0.40 2.18 12.82
CA SER A 109 -0.63 2.74 11.93
C SER A 109 -0.52 2.19 10.53
N LEU A 110 -1.60 2.29 9.78
CA LEU A 110 -1.71 1.82 8.40
C LEU A 110 -2.25 2.95 7.52
N THR A 111 -1.54 3.27 6.44
CA THR A 111 -2.03 4.15 5.37
C THR A 111 -2.15 3.34 4.08
N LEU A 112 -3.35 3.29 3.52
CA LEU A 112 -3.64 2.60 2.27
C LEU A 112 -4.10 3.61 1.22
N ILE A 113 -3.34 3.73 0.14
CA ILE A 113 -3.63 4.60 -0.97
C ILE A 113 -4.10 3.72 -2.13
N GLU A 114 -5.41 3.70 -2.37
CA GLU A 114 -6.05 2.90 -3.41
C GLU A 114 -5.52 1.45 -3.49
N PRO A 115 -5.59 0.67 -2.41
CA PRO A 115 -5.03 -0.67 -2.38
C PRO A 115 -5.74 -1.60 -3.37
N VAL A 116 -5.00 -2.48 -4.05
CA VAL A 116 -5.53 -3.47 -4.99
C VAL A 116 -5.96 -4.72 -4.25
N LEU A 117 -7.20 -4.71 -3.75
CA LEU A 117 -7.83 -5.82 -2.99
C LEU A 117 -9.16 -6.23 -3.64
N PRO A 118 -9.13 -6.76 -4.87
CA PRO A 118 -10.32 -6.97 -5.70
C PRO A 118 -11.36 -7.93 -5.09
N THR A 119 -10.93 -8.94 -4.32
CA THR A 119 -11.83 -9.93 -3.73
C THR A 119 -12.78 -9.34 -2.69
N LEU A 120 -12.49 -8.13 -2.17
CA LEU A 120 -13.42 -7.36 -1.32
C LEU A 120 -14.73 -7.02 -2.04
N LEU A 121 -14.74 -7.03 -3.36
CA LEU A 121 -15.88 -6.71 -4.21
C LEU A 121 -16.77 -7.93 -4.55
N CYS A 122 -16.51 -9.10 -3.95
CA CYS A 122 -17.27 -10.31 -4.25
C CYS A 122 -18.58 -10.47 -3.45
N ASP A 123 -18.83 -9.60 -2.46
CA ASP A 123 -19.90 -9.81 -1.47
C ASP A 123 -21.30 -9.46 -1.97
N ASN A 124 -21.44 -8.55 -2.94
CA ASN A 124 -22.75 -8.14 -3.49
C ASN A 124 -22.74 -8.07 -5.02
N GLU A 125 -23.95 -8.02 -5.63
CA GLU A 125 -24.11 -8.12 -7.09
C GLU A 125 -23.49 -6.93 -7.85
N ALA A 126 -23.65 -5.70 -7.35
CA ALA A 126 -23.12 -4.52 -8.02
C ALA A 126 -21.58 -4.52 -7.98
N ASP A 127 -20.99 -4.85 -6.85
CA ASP A 127 -19.55 -4.94 -6.66
C ASP A 127 -18.98 -6.13 -7.44
N ARG A 128 -19.70 -7.28 -7.54
CA ARG A 128 -19.27 -8.42 -8.38
C ARG A 128 -19.12 -8.06 -9.84
N ARG A 129 -19.98 -7.21 -10.39
CA ARG A 129 -19.84 -6.73 -11.78
C ARG A 129 -18.56 -5.89 -11.95
N LEU A 130 -18.26 -5.06 -10.95
CA LEU A 130 -17.05 -4.25 -10.94
C LEU A 130 -15.80 -5.13 -10.82
N HIS A 131 -15.82 -6.12 -9.91
CA HIS A 131 -14.80 -7.16 -9.80
C HIS A 131 -14.57 -7.88 -11.14
N ALA A 132 -15.64 -8.34 -11.80
CA ALA A 132 -15.54 -9.08 -13.07
C ALA A 132 -14.89 -8.24 -14.17
N ARG A 133 -15.22 -6.94 -14.27
CA ARG A 133 -14.60 -6.02 -15.23
C ARG A 133 -13.11 -5.83 -14.94
N PHE A 134 -12.73 -5.66 -13.67
CA PHE A 134 -11.33 -5.52 -13.30
C PHE A 134 -10.56 -6.84 -13.54
N ALA A 135 -11.17 -7.97 -13.22
CA ALA A 135 -10.60 -9.28 -13.51
C ALA A 135 -10.40 -9.52 -15.02
N GLN A 136 -11.27 -8.96 -15.88
CA GLN A 136 -11.06 -9.01 -17.33
C GLN A 136 -9.83 -8.21 -17.73
N VAL A 137 -9.69 -6.97 -17.27
CA VAL A 137 -8.49 -6.16 -17.56
C VAL A 137 -7.21 -6.86 -17.11
N ALA A 138 -7.21 -7.45 -15.91
CA ALA A 138 -6.07 -8.19 -15.39
C ALA A 138 -5.71 -9.40 -16.25
N ARG A 139 -6.73 -10.13 -16.76
CA ARG A 139 -6.51 -11.25 -17.69
C ARG A 139 -5.95 -10.78 -19.01
N ASP A 140 -6.58 -9.80 -19.66
CA ASP A 140 -6.17 -9.30 -20.97
C ASP A 140 -4.72 -8.82 -20.95
N VAL A 141 -4.35 -7.98 -19.95
CA VAL A 141 -2.97 -7.53 -19.75
C VAL A 141 -2.02 -8.70 -19.52
N SER A 142 -2.41 -9.70 -18.70
CA SER A 142 -1.56 -10.85 -18.41
C SER A 142 -1.39 -11.75 -19.65
N GLU A 143 -2.43 -11.99 -20.42
CA GLU A 143 -2.40 -12.77 -21.64
C GLU A 143 -1.51 -12.10 -22.70
N ASP A 144 -1.61 -10.79 -22.89
CA ASP A 144 -0.75 -10.03 -23.80
C ASP A 144 0.72 -10.13 -23.38
N ILE A 145 1.03 -10.03 -22.08
CA ILE A 145 2.40 -10.23 -21.56
C ILE A 145 2.92 -11.63 -21.93
N TRP A 146 2.13 -12.69 -21.67
CA TRP A 146 2.56 -14.07 -21.91
C TRP A 146 2.65 -14.42 -23.39
N ASN A 147 1.88 -13.74 -24.24
CA ASN A 147 1.92 -13.90 -25.69
C ASN A 147 3.03 -13.06 -26.37
N GLY A 148 3.78 -12.25 -25.58
CA GLY A 148 4.85 -11.40 -26.10
C GLY A 148 4.41 -10.02 -26.58
N SER A 149 3.12 -9.67 -26.50
CA SER A 149 2.56 -8.34 -26.82
C SER A 149 2.77 -7.36 -25.65
N VAL A 150 4.01 -7.26 -25.15
CA VAL A 150 4.32 -6.53 -23.91
C VAL A 150 4.04 -5.05 -24.03
N LEU A 151 4.23 -4.44 -25.19
CA LEU A 151 3.97 -3.00 -25.40
C LEU A 151 2.49 -2.70 -25.27
N GLU A 152 1.66 -3.49 -25.90
CA GLU A 152 0.20 -3.41 -25.87
C GLU A 152 -0.32 -3.60 -24.45
N ALA A 153 0.22 -4.59 -23.73
CA ALA A 153 -0.11 -4.87 -22.35
C ALA A 153 0.18 -3.66 -21.44
N ILE A 154 1.35 -3.04 -21.57
CA ILE A 154 1.72 -1.85 -20.78
C ILE A 154 0.83 -0.67 -21.14
N ASP A 155 0.52 -0.45 -22.43
CA ASP A 155 -0.37 0.64 -22.85
C ASP A 155 -1.79 0.44 -22.32
N GLN A 156 -2.32 -0.78 -22.36
CA GLN A 156 -3.63 -1.12 -21.79
C GLN A 156 -3.65 -0.92 -20.26
N PHE A 157 -2.62 -1.38 -19.56
CA PHE A 157 -2.46 -1.17 -18.13
C PHE A 157 -2.45 0.33 -17.77
N MET A 158 -1.66 1.09 -18.49
CA MET A 158 -1.57 2.54 -18.27
C MET A 158 -2.88 3.27 -18.56
N ALA A 159 -3.56 2.91 -19.67
CA ALA A 159 -4.84 3.49 -20.02
C ALA A 159 -5.91 3.21 -18.96
N PHE A 160 -5.90 2.01 -18.37
CA PHE A 160 -6.84 1.66 -17.30
C PHE A 160 -6.63 2.54 -16.05
N TRP A 161 -5.39 2.69 -15.59
CA TRP A 161 -5.11 3.41 -14.35
C TRP A 161 -5.15 4.94 -14.50
N ASN A 162 -4.80 5.45 -15.66
CA ASN A 162 -4.73 6.90 -15.92
C ASN A 162 -6.07 7.48 -16.44
N GLY A 163 -7.02 6.62 -16.83
CA GLY A 163 -8.26 7.05 -17.47
C GLY A 163 -8.03 7.60 -18.88
N SER A 164 -9.08 8.14 -19.49
CA SER A 164 -9.03 8.74 -20.85
C SER A 164 -8.54 10.20 -20.88
N GLY A 165 -8.16 10.74 -19.72
CA GLY A 165 -7.62 12.12 -19.63
C GLY A 165 -6.18 12.19 -20.12
N ALA A 166 -5.83 13.24 -20.88
CA ALA A 166 -4.47 13.52 -21.29
C ALA A 166 -3.60 13.75 -20.05
N GLN A 167 -2.81 12.77 -19.69
CA GLN A 167 -1.74 12.91 -18.72
C GLN A 167 -0.43 13.17 -19.47
N ASP A 168 0.53 13.81 -18.80
CA ASP A 168 1.86 13.96 -19.34
C ASP A 168 2.41 12.61 -19.78
N PRO A 169 3.01 12.50 -20.95
CA PRO A 169 3.53 11.24 -21.45
C PRO A 169 4.59 10.70 -20.48
N VAL A 170 4.48 9.42 -20.16
CA VAL A 170 5.47 8.74 -19.33
C VAL A 170 6.83 8.82 -20.04
N PRO A 171 7.89 9.28 -19.37
CA PRO A 171 9.22 9.34 -19.96
C PRO A 171 9.63 7.98 -20.57
N GLU A 172 10.24 7.99 -21.75
CA GLU A 172 10.64 6.77 -22.48
C GLU A 172 11.47 5.81 -21.59
N SER A 173 12.40 6.36 -20.80
CA SER A 173 13.20 5.58 -19.86
C SER A 173 12.38 4.90 -18.76
N ALA A 174 11.26 5.49 -18.35
CA ALA A 174 10.35 4.87 -17.39
C ALA A 174 9.52 3.78 -18.07
N ARG A 175 9.03 4.04 -19.29
CA ARG A 175 8.31 3.04 -20.10
C ARG A 175 9.18 1.82 -20.40
N ALA A 176 10.44 2.01 -20.77
CA ALA A 176 11.40 0.91 -20.98
C ALA A 176 11.53 0.02 -19.74
N ARG A 177 11.66 0.62 -18.55
CA ARG A 177 11.69 -0.14 -17.29
C ARG A 177 10.40 -0.90 -17.00
N MET A 178 9.23 -0.35 -17.36
CA MET A 178 7.94 -1.05 -17.22
C MET A 178 7.90 -2.29 -18.11
N ILE A 179 8.36 -2.18 -19.36
CA ILE A 179 8.46 -3.28 -20.32
C ILE A 179 9.36 -4.39 -19.79
N GLU A 180 10.55 -4.05 -19.27
CA GLU A 180 11.48 -5.01 -18.66
C GLU A 180 10.86 -5.79 -17.48
N ARG A 181 9.91 -5.18 -16.78
CA ARG A 181 9.28 -5.75 -15.57
C ARG A 181 7.85 -6.24 -15.79
N ALA A 182 7.37 -6.26 -17.03
CA ALA A 182 5.99 -6.60 -17.35
C ALA A 182 5.55 -7.97 -16.83
N HIS A 183 6.42 -9.00 -16.90
CA HIS A 183 6.09 -10.33 -16.37
C HIS A 183 5.75 -10.30 -14.88
N LYS A 184 6.41 -9.43 -14.10
CA LYS A 184 6.07 -9.26 -12.69
C LYS A 184 4.67 -8.69 -12.48
N LEU A 185 4.20 -7.82 -13.39
CA LEU A 185 2.84 -7.27 -13.33
C LEU A 185 1.77 -8.37 -13.41
N ALA A 186 1.96 -9.37 -14.28
CA ALA A 186 1.04 -10.51 -14.35
C ALA A 186 0.98 -11.29 -13.02
N PHE A 187 2.12 -11.45 -12.34
CA PHE A 187 2.15 -12.07 -11.02
C PHE A 187 1.52 -11.18 -9.93
N ASP A 188 1.64 -9.86 -10.01
CA ASP A 188 0.98 -8.92 -9.08
C ASP A 188 -0.55 -9.08 -9.16
N PHE A 189 -1.10 -9.15 -10.37
CA PHE A 189 -2.52 -9.40 -10.54
C PHE A 189 -2.91 -10.77 -9.96
N ALA A 190 -2.16 -11.83 -10.28
CA ALA A 190 -2.44 -13.15 -9.74
C ALA A 190 -2.45 -13.15 -8.20
N ALA A 191 -1.47 -12.54 -7.56
CA ALA A 191 -1.38 -12.45 -6.10
C ALA A 191 -2.55 -11.66 -5.49
N ALA A 192 -2.89 -10.50 -6.09
CA ALA A 192 -3.98 -9.65 -5.59
C ALA A 192 -5.36 -10.33 -5.72
N PHE A 193 -5.62 -11.02 -6.84
CA PHE A 193 -6.88 -11.75 -7.05
C PHE A 193 -6.95 -13.07 -6.28
N ALA A 194 -5.82 -13.62 -5.83
CA ALA A 194 -5.79 -14.82 -4.99
C ALA A 194 -6.03 -14.52 -3.50
N GLU A 195 -5.90 -13.26 -3.05
CA GLU A 195 -6.06 -12.91 -1.64
C GLU A 195 -7.49 -13.12 -1.16
N GLN A 196 -7.66 -13.95 -0.12
CA GLN A 196 -8.97 -14.36 0.40
C GLN A 196 -9.30 -13.69 1.74
N ASN A 197 -10.58 -13.69 2.09
CA ASN A 197 -11.07 -13.22 3.40
C ASN A 197 -10.72 -11.75 3.72
N VAL A 198 -10.57 -10.90 2.71
CA VAL A 198 -10.16 -9.48 2.86
C VAL A 198 -11.14 -8.72 3.78
N ALA A 199 -12.45 -8.90 3.62
CA ALA A 199 -13.44 -8.25 4.47
C ALA A 199 -13.30 -8.66 5.96
N LYS A 200 -13.10 -9.96 6.22
CA LYS A 200 -12.89 -10.47 7.58
C LYS A 200 -11.60 -9.93 8.19
N ALA A 201 -10.52 -9.90 7.42
CA ALA A 201 -9.24 -9.36 7.84
C ALA A 201 -9.33 -7.85 8.12
N ALA A 202 -10.01 -7.08 7.27
CA ALA A 202 -10.27 -5.66 7.47
C ALA A 202 -11.07 -5.39 8.76
N ALA A 203 -12.12 -6.18 9.02
CA ALA A 203 -12.93 -6.05 10.24
C ALA A 203 -12.15 -6.38 11.53
N SER A 204 -11.01 -7.08 11.43
CA SER A 204 -10.15 -7.39 12.59
C SER A 204 -9.09 -6.33 12.86
N LEU A 205 -8.90 -5.34 11.98
CA LEU A 205 -7.93 -4.27 12.19
C LEU A 205 -8.32 -3.38 13.39
N ARG A 206 -7.36 -3.08 14.24
CA ARG A 206 -7.51 -2.19 15.41
C ARG A 206 -6.51 -1.05 15.41
N VAL A 207 -5.60 -1.00 14.44
CA VAL A 207 -4.63 0.08 14.32
C VAL A 207 -5.27 1.28 13.60
N PRO A 208 -4.94 2.52 13.98
CA PRO A 208 -5.36 3.69 13.24
C PRO A 208 -5.09 3.52 11.75
N THR A 209 -6.11 3.69 10.92
CA THR A 209 -6.02 3.43 9.47
C THR A 209 -6.45 4.66 8.69
N LEU A 210 -5.59 5.14 7.78
CA LEU A 210 -5.89 6.20 6.82
C LEU A 210 -6.09 5.59 5.43
N LEU A 211 -7.24 5.89 4.82
CA LEU A 211 -7.60 5.45 3.47
C LEU A 211 -7.65 6.66 2.55
N LEU A 212 -6.90 6.61 1.44
CA LEU A 212 -6.84 7.70 0.46
C LEU A 212 -7.33 7.22 -0.92
N SER A 213 -8.14 8.05 -1.58
CA SER A 213 -8.58 7.80 -2.96
C SER A 213 -8.65 9.08 -3.78
N GLY A 214 -8.50 8.94 -5.10
CA GLY A 214 -8.65 10.01 -6.08
C GLY A 214 -9.94 9.90 -6.88
N GLY A 215 -10.61 11.04 -7.12
CA GLY A 215 -11.89 11.08 -7.85
C GLY A 215 -11.74 10.78 -9.35
N GLN A 216 -10.53 10.93 -9.90
CA GLN A 216 -10.22 10.61 -11.29
C GLN A 216 -9.62 9.21 -11.47
N SER A 217 -9.47 8.46 -10.39
CA SER A 217 -9.04 7.06 -10.44
C SER A 217 -10.13 6.14 -10.99
N PRO A 218 -9.79 4.95 -11.49
CA PRO A 218 -10.78 3.94 -11.83
C PRO A 218 -11.75 3.69 -10.67
N TYR A 219 -13.05 3.63 -10.98
CA TYR A 219 -14.09 3.49 -9.94
C TYR A 219 -13.89 2.25 -9.05
N VAL A 220 -13.23 1.21 -9.57
CA VAL A 220 -12.92 0.01 -8.80
C VAL A 220 -12.07 0.30 -7.56
N THR A 221 -11.05 1.16 -7.67
CA THR A 221 -10.20 1.50 -6.53
C THR A 221 -10.92 2.41 -5.54
N GLN A 222 -11.67 3.37 -6.02
CA GLN A 222 -12.53 4.20 -5.17
C GLN A 222 -13.51 3.35 -4.37
N ARG A 223 -14.14 2.37 -5.02
CA ARG A 223 -15.07 1.44 -4.37
C ARG A 223 -14.41 0.55 -3.34
N ILE A 224 -13.19 0.04 -3.61
CA ILE A 224 -12.42 -0.73 -2.63
C ILE A 224 -12.12 0.13 -1.40
N VAL A 225 -11.66 1.37 -1.58
CA VAL A 225 -11.40 2.31 -0.47
C VAL A 225 -12.68 2.57 0.33
N GLN A 226 -13.80 2.82 -0.34
CA GLN A 226 -15.10 3.00 0.31
C GLN A 226 -15.49 1.77 1.14
N ARG A 227 -15.38 0.56 0.57
CA ARG A 227 -15.69 -0.68 1.26
C ARG A 227 -14.79 -0.91 2.49
N LEU A 228 -13.50 -0.61 2.38
CA LEU A 228 -12.59 -0.68 3.53
C LEU A 228 -13.01 0.30 4.62
N GLY A 229 -13.40 1.54 4.24
CA GLY A 229 -13.88 2.54 5.19
C GLY A 229 -15.20 2.17 5.89
N GLU A 230 -16.06 1.39 5.22
CA GLU A 230 -17.29 0.83 5.82
C GLU A 230 -17.01 -0.30 6.81
N ILE A 231 -15.87 -1.02 6.66
CA ILE A 231 -15.56 -2.23 7.44
C ILE A 231 -14.57 -1.96 8.59
N ILE A 232 -13.58 -1.10 8.37
CA ILE A 232 -12.52 -0.82 9.37
C ILE A 232 -13.02 0.24 10.34
N GLU A 233 -13.29 -0.14 11.58
CA GLU A 233 -13.87 0.72 12.62
C GLU A 233 -13.05 1.99 12.90
N CYS A 234 -11.72 1.89 12.85
CA CYS A 234 -10.80 3.00 13.13
C CYS A 234 -10.26 3.68 11.85
N ALA A 235 -11.00 3.60 10.73
CA ALA A 235 -10.56 4.20 9.47
C ALA A 235 -10.96 5.67 9.36
N GLU A 236 -10.01 6.50 8.93
CA GLU A 236 -10.23 7.84 8.37
C GLU A 236 -10.17 7.73 6.85
N VAL A 237 -11.21 8.15 6.15
CA VAL A 237 -11.26 8.15 4.68
C VAL A 237 -11.11 9.57 4.17
N ARG A 238 -10.17 9.79 3.24
CA ARG A 238 -10.00 11.05 2.52
C ARG A 238 -10.07 10.81 1.02
N HIS A 239 -10.89 11.61 0.37
CA HIS A 239 -11.09 11.59 -1.07
C HIS A 239 -10.59 12.90 -1.68
N LEU A 240 -9.75 12.80 -2.73
CA LEU A 240 -9.22 13.93 -3.48
C LEU A 240 -9.89 13.98 -4.86
N PRO A 241 -10.86 14.89 -5.10
CA PRO A 241 -11.68 14.86 -6.34
C PRO A 241 -10.86 14.99 -7.62
N ASP A 242 -9.78 15.76 -7.58
CA ASP A 242 -8.96 16.09 -8.76
C ASP A 242 -7.75 15.15 -8.95
N ALA A 243 -7.56 14.18 -8.05
CA ALA A 243 -6.44 13.25 -8.11
C ALA A 243 -6.81 11.96 -8.86
N GLY A 244 -5.85 11.43 -9.63
CA GLY A 244 -5.92 10.09 -10.22
C GLY A 244 -5.15 9.05 -9.41
N HIS A 245 -5.04 7.82 -9.94
CA HIS A 245 -4.40 6.70 -9.25
C HIS A 245 -2.97 6.98 -8.80
N MET A 246 -2.21 7.77 -9.56
CA MET A 246 -0.84 8.12 -9.22
C MET A 246 -0.73 9.29 -8.25
N LEU A 247 -1.75 9.51 -7.38
CA LEU A 247 -1.79 10.61 -6.40
C LEU A 247 -0.55 10.70 -5.49
N PRO A 248 0.19 9.64 -5.13
CA PRO A 248 1.44 9.80 -4.38
C PRO A 248 2.53 10.57 -5.13
N LEU A 249 2.47 10.62 -6.45
CA LEU A 249 3.40 11.39 -7.29
C LEU A 249 2.83 12.74 -7.70
N THR A 250 1.57 12.77 -8.13
CA THR A 250 0.93 13.96 -8.70
C THR A 250 0.39 14.93 -7.64
N HIS A 251 -0.01 14.42 -6.49
CA HIS A 251 -0.63 15.17 -5.40
C HIS A 251 0.11 15.00 -4.06
N ALA A 252 1.42 14.76 -4.10
CA ALA A 252 2.25 14.56 -2.92
C ALA A 252 2.09 15.70 -1.89
N SER A 253 2.04 16.95 -2.34
CA SER A 253 1.85 18.13 -1.48
C SER A 253 0.51 18.14 -0.73
N SER A 254 -0.50 17.44 -1.24
CA SER A 254 -1.82 17.33 -0.60
C SER A 254 -1.90 16.12 0.34
N ILE A 255 -1.28 14.99 -0.03
CA ILE A 255 -1.42 13.76 0.76
C ILE A 255 -0.33 13.57 1.81
N ASN A 256 0.91 14.04 1.58
CA ASN A 256 2.00 13.85 2.54
C ASN A 256 1.69 14.49 3.91
N PRO A 257 1.19 15.73 4.00
CA PRO A 257 0.79 16.29 5.28
C PRO A 257 -0.30 15.49 6.01
N ALA A 258 -1.23 14.89 5.25
CA ALA A 258 -2.26 14.03 5.83
C ALA A 258 -1.68 12.74 6.39
N ILE A 259 -0.73 12.12 5.68
CA ILE A 259 0.00 10.93 6.13
C ILE A 259 0.83 11.26 7.37
N ALA A 260 1.57 12.37 7.34
CA ALA A 260 2.39 12.81 8.47
C ALA A 260 1.54 13.07 9.73
N ALA A 261 0.40 13.75 9.59
CA ALA A 261 -0.52 13.99 10.68
C ALA A 261 -1.14 12.69 11.23
N HIS A 262 -1.45 11.74 10.36
CA HIS A 262 -1.96 10.43 10.76
C HIS A 262 -0.92 9.63 11.57
N ILE A 263 0.34 9.62 11.13
CA ILE A 263 1.45 8.98 11.83
C ILE A 263 1.67 9.64 13.20
N ALA A 264 1.72 10.98 13.26
CA ALA A 264 1.89 11.70 14.52
C ALA A 264 0.80 11.39 15.53
N ARG A 265 -0.48 11.38 15.11
CA ARG A 265 -1.60 10.98 15.99
C ARG A 265 -1.46 9.56 16.51
N ALA A 266 -1.00 8.62 15.68
CA ALA A 266 -0.78 7.24 16.11
C ALA A 266 0.36 7.11 17.12
N ASP A 267 1.40 7.94 17.02
CA ASP A 267 2.48 8.02 18.00
C ASP A 267 1.99 8.61 19.33
N GLU A 268 1.19 9.67 19.28
CA GLU A 268 0.58 10.26 20.47
C GLU A 268 -0.28 9.24 21.25
N LEU A 269 -1.14 8.49 20.53
CA LEU A 269 -1.97 7.45 21.12
C LEU A 269 -1.14 6.34 21.79
N ALA A 270 0.00 5.97 21.21
CA ALA A 270 0.88 4.96 21.78
C ALA A 270 1.68 5.43 23.01
N THR A 271 1.76 6.73 23.24
CA THR A 271 2.46 7.31 24.41
C THR A 271 1.53 7.56 25.62
N VAL A 272 0.19 7.45 25.43
CA VAL A 272 -0.77 7.57 26.54
C VAL A 272 -0.65 6.34 27.43
N PRO A 273 -0.35 6.49 28.74
CA PRO A 273 -0.25 5.35 29.65
C PRO A 273 -1.60 4.63 29.78
N LEU A 274 -1.59 3.30 29.77
CA LEU A 274 -2.79 2.44 29.92
C LEU A 274 -3.65 2.82 31.16
N ALA A 275 -3.04 3.40 32.19
CA ALA A 275 -3.70 3.86 33.40
C ALA A 275 -4.71 5.01 33.18
N LEU A 276 -4.55 5.81 32.11
CA LEU A 276 -5.51 6.88 31.79
C LEU A 276 -6.72 6.36 30.99
N GLU A 277 -6.57 5.30 30.22
CA GLU A 277 -7.70 4.67 29.49
C GLU A 277 -8.69 4.03 30.46
N THR A 278 -8.20 3.41 31.54
CA THR A 278 -9.07 2.83 32.58
C THR A 278 -9.84 3.93 33.31
N ALA A 279 -9.21 5.03 33.64
CA ALA A 279 -9.85 6.16 34.33
C ALA A 279 -10.88 6.89 33.46
N LEU A 280 -10.65 7.02 32.14
CA LEU A 280 -11.61 7.61 31.19
C LEU A 280 -12.79 6.67 30.93
N SER A 281 -12.56 5.36 30.84
CA SER A 281 -13.62 4.34 30.68
C SER A 281 -14.53 4.28 31.93
N GLU A 282 -13.97 4.37 33.13
CA GLU A 282 -14.73 4.41 34.39
C GLU A 282 -15.53 5.71 34.53
N ALA A 283 -15.00 6.84 34.09
CA ALA A 283 -15.69 8.13 34.13
C ALA A 283 -16.88 8.22 33.16
N VAL A 284 -16.80 7.51 32.00
CA VAL A 284 -17.90 7.48 31.01
C VAL A 284 -18.96 6.44 31.38
N SER A 285 -18.60 5.35 32.09
CA SER A 285 -19.57 4.34 32.55
C SER A 285 -20.27 4.68 33.85
N GLY A 286 -19.87 5.73 34.55
CA GLY A 286 -20.42 6.21 35.82
C GLY A 286 -21.32 7.46 35.72
N ALA A 287 -21.62 7.94 34.48
CA ALA A 287 -22.52 9.04 34.20
C ALA A 287 -23.76 8.54 33.48
#